data_343f1d79db7ddca6d96383d258f62e1a
#
_entry.id   343f1d79db7ddca6d96383d258f62e1a
#
_cell.length_a   1.000
_cell.length_b   1.000
_cell.length_c   1.000
_cell.angle_alpha   90.00
_cell.angle_beta   90.00
_cell.angle_gamma   90.00
#
_symmetry.space_group_name_H-M   'P 1'
#
loop_
_entity.id
_entity.type
_entity.pdbx_description
1 polymer ?
#
loop_
_entity_poly.entity_id
_entity_poly.type
_entity_poly.pdbx_seq_one_letter_code
_entity_poly.pdbx_strand_id
1 'polypeptide(L)'
;MYKLRADTQAAFDDAKNLESRWKNLEREQKEVYQVRFLYISGSWTASVTIVLQRFSQQFLMLRLRHATTAQDEASERVSSEFVKGLSPDGLASGKEVDDFVKDFREMRRVYHKRAIFGDRWAKGDVGWRDD
;
A
#
# COMPACT_ATOMS: atom_id res chain seq x y z
N MET A 1 4.24 -66.63 38.35
CA MET A 1 3.76 -66.50 36.99
C MET A 1 2.67 -65.45 36.81
N TYR A 2 1.79 -65.17 37.75
CA TYR A 2 0.70 -64.17 37.63
C TYR A 2 1.18 -62.70 37.59
N LYS A 3 2.27 -62.37 38.33
CA LYS A 3 2.82 -61.00 38.36
C LYS A 3 3.40 -60.57 36.99
N LEU A 4 4.10 -61.45 36.33
CA LEU A 4 4.69 -61.18 35.03
C LEU A 4 3.62 -60.91 33.93
N ARG A 5 2.48 -61.59 34.01
CA ARG A 5 1.34 -61.38 33.09
C ARG A 5 0.66 -59.99 33.32
N ALA A 6 0.51 -59.60 34.58
CA ALA A 6 -0.05 -58.30 34.93
C ALA A 6 0.86 -57.15 34.45
N ASP A 7 2.19 -57.28 34.65
CA ASP A 7 3.15 -56.28 34.25
C ASP A 7 3.24 -56.16 32.70
N THR A 8 3.15 -57.28 31.98
CA THR A 8 3.14 -57.25 30.51
C THR A 8 1.84 -56.67 29.95
N GLN A 9 0.69 -56.91 30.60
CA GLN A 9 -0.59 -56.36 30.22
C GLN A 9 -0.59 -54.84 30.47
N ALA A 10 -0.11 -54.36 31.60
CA ALA A 10 0.02 -52.95 31.90
C ALA A 10 0.95 -52.22 30.88
N ALA A 11 2.05 -52.81 30.54
CA ALA A 11 2.96 -52.26 29.51
C ALA A 11 2.32 -52.18 28.12
N PHE A 12 1.48 -53.16 27.78
CA PHE A 12 0.76 -53.16 26.52
C PHE A 12 -0.32 -52.09 26.49
N ASP A 13 -1.07 -51.90 27.58
CA ASP A 13 -2.08 -50.89 27.71
C ASP A 13 -1.47 -49.46 27.67
N ASP A 14 -0.31 -49.28 28.32
CA ASP A 14 0.45 -48.03 28.26
C ASP A 14 0.96 -47.72 26.84
N ALA A 15 1.45 -48.72 26.12
CA ALA A 15 1.90 -48.58 24.74
C ALA A 15 0.74 -48.17 23.84
N LYS A 16 -0.43 -48.77 24.01
CA LYS A 16 -1.65 -48.43 23.28
C LYS A 16 -2.19 -47.02 23.58
N ASN A 17 -2.04 -46.59 24.83
CA ASN A 17 -2.39 -45.24 25.25
C ASN A 17 -1.44 -44.21 24.63
N LEU A 18 -0.13 -44.49 24.63
CA LEU A 18 0.88 -43.65 24.00
C LEU A 18 0.67 -43.54 22.49
N GLU A 19 0.33 -44.63 21.80
CA GLU A 19 0.00 -44.62 20.39
C GLU A 19 -1.22 -43.71 20.07
N SER A 20 -2.24 -43.80 20.92
CA SER A 20 -3.44 -42.95 20.76
C SER A 20 -3.13 -41.48 20.96
N ARG A 21 -2.30 -41.17 21.98
CA ARG A 21 -1.84 -39.79 22.23
C ARG A 21 -0.97 -39.26 21.07
N TRP A 22 -0.09 -40.10 20.53
CA TRP A 22 0.73 -39.75 19.38
C TRP A 22 -0.12 -39.40 18.16
N LYS A 23 -1.10 -40.23 17.82
CA LYS A 23 -2.05 -39.96 16.71
C LYS A 23 -2.84 -38.67 16.88
N ASN A 24 -3.21 -38.34 18.12
CA ASN A 24 -3.91 -37.09 18.41
C ASN A 24 -2.99 -35.89 18.22
N LEU A 25 -1.75 -35.95 18.74
CA LEU A 25 -0.76 -34.89 18.55
C LEU A 25 -0.39 -34.68 17.08
N GLU A 26 -0.27 -35.74 16.31
CA GLU A 26 -0.01 -35.66 14.87
C GLU A 26 -1.16 -34.94 14.12
N ARG A 27 -2.42 -35.24 14.54
CA ARG A 27 -3.61 -34.57 13.99
C ARG A 27 -3.61 -33.09 14.32
N GLU A 28 -3.43 -32.73 15.58
CA GLU A 28 -3.35 -31.34 16.03
C GLU A 28 -2.24 -30.57 15.31
N GLN A 29 -1.07 -31.18 15.18
CA GLN A 29 0.05 -30.59 14.45
C GLN A 29 -0.29 -30.32 12.98
N LYS A 30 -0.97 -31.26 12.33
CA LYS A 30 -1.41 -31.11 10.93
C LYS A 30 -2.44 -29.99 10.76
N GLU A 31 -3.38 -29.85 11.69
CA GLU A 31 -4.37 -28.77 11.71
C GLU A 31 -3.70 -27.41 11.88
N VAL A 32 -2.76 -27.28 12.81
CA VAL A 32 -2.01 -26.03 13.02
C VAL A 32 -1.22 -25.65 11.76
N TYR A 33 -0.59 -26.60 11.09
CA TYR A 33 0.13 -26.32 9.83
C TYR A 33 -0.80 -25.89 8.72
N GLN A 34 -1.99 -26.50 8.59
CA GLN A 34 -2.98 -26.10 7.60
C GLN A 34 -3.51 -24.68 7.85
N VAL A 35 -3.87 -24.35 9.07
CA VAL A 35 -4.33 -22.99 9.46
C VAL A 35 -3.25 -21.96 9.20
N ARG A 36 -1.99 -22.25 9.58
CA ARG A 36 -0.87 -21.36 9.34
C ARG A 36 -0.60 -21.14 7.86
N PHE A 37 -0.68 -22.19 7.05
CA PHE A 37 -0.52 -22.09 5.60
C PHE A 37 -1.62 -21.24 4.95
N LEU A 38 -2.88 -21.41 5.33
CA LEU A 38 -4.00 -20.61 4.86
C LEU A 38 -3.86 -19.14 5.26
N TYR A 39 -3.42 -18.87 6.48
CA TYR A 39 -3.18 -17.50 6.96
C TYR A 39 -2.06 -16.81 6.17
N ILE A 40 -0.94 -17.48 5.95
CA ILE A 40 0.20 -16.93 5.20
C ILE A 40 -0.16 -16.73 3.73
N SER A 41 -0.83 -17.69 3.09
CA SER A 41 -1.25 -17.59 1.68
C SER A 41 -2.30 -16.50 1.47
N GLY A 42 -3.28 -16.38 2.37
CA GLY A 42 -4.30 -15.33 2.32
C GLY A 42 -3.71 -13.92 2.50
N SER A 43 -2.79 -13.75 3.43
CA SER A 43 -2.08 -12.48 3.64
C SER A 43 -1.19 -12.11 2.45
N TRP A 44 -0.51 -13.08 1.84
CA TRP A 44 0.31 -12.87 0.65
C TRP A 44 -0.52 -12.44 -0.55
N THR A 45 -1.61 -13.13 -0.85
CA THR A 45 -2.50 -12.78 -1.98
C THR A 45 -3.13 -11.41 -1.80
N ALA A 46 -3.56 -11.05 -0.59
CA ALA A 46 -4.08 -9.71 -0.29
C ALA A 46 -3.00 -8.64 -0.51
N SER A 47 -1.79 -8.86 -0.05
CA SER A 47 -0.67 -7.92 -0.23
C SER A 47 -0.31 -7.74 -1.71
N VAL A 48 -0.22 -8.82 -2.48
CA VAL A 48 0.04 -8.78 -3.92
C VAL A 48 -1.08 -8.05 -4.67
N THR A 49 -2.35 -8.32 -4.33
CA THR A 49 -3.49 -7.65 -4.94
C THR A 49 -3.47 -6.14 -4.68
N ILE A 50 -3.15 -5.72 -3.45
CA ILE A 50 -3.03 -4.29 -3.10
C ILE A 50 -1.89 -3.63 -3.90
N VAL A 51 -0.74 -4.31 -4.06
CA VAL A 51 0.39 -3.78 -4.84
C VAL A 51 0.01 -3.66 -6.31
N LEU A 52 -0.61 -4.68 -6.90
CA LEU A 52 -1.06 -4.65 -8.30
C LEU A 52 -2.12 -3.57 -8.54
N GLN A 53 -3.05 -3.36 -7.61
CA GLN A 53 -4.03 -2.29 -7.69
C GLN A 53 -3.39 -0.90 -7.70
N ARG A 54 -2.29 -0.69 -6.93
CA ARG A 54 -1.57 0.59 -6.89
C ARG A 54 -0.93 0.97 -8.23
N PHE A 55 -0.65 -0.01 -9.08
CA PHE A 55 -0.09 0.19 -10.41
C PHE A 55 -1.11 0.02 -11.54
N SER A 56 -2.39 -0.19 -11.19
CA SER A 56 -3.44 -0.23 -12.22
C SER A 56 -3.56 1.13 -12.91
N GLN A 57 -3.86 1.11 -14.20
CA GLN A 57 -4.05 2.32 -15.01
C GLN A 57 -5.04 3.30 -14.37
N GLN A 58 -6.15 2.79 -13.86
CA GLN A 58 -7.18 3.59 -13.19
C GLN A 58 -6.66 4.28 -11.93
N PHE A 59 -5.89 3.57 -11.11
CA PHE A 59 -5.33 4.12 -9.89
C PHE A 59 -4.25 5.17 -10.18
N LEU A 60 -3.40 4.95 -11.17
CA LEU A 60 -2.40 5.93 -11.62
C LEU A 60 -3.05 7.19 -12.18
N MET A 61 -4.15 7.05 -12.94
CA MET A 61 -4.92 8.19 -13.43
C MET A 61 -5.56 8.99 -12.29
N LEU A 62 -6.11 8.31 -11.28
CA LEU A 62 -6.65 8.96 -10.09
C LEU A 62 -5.55 9.72 -9.34
N ARG A 63 -4.38 9.12 -9.14
CA ARG A 63 -3.22 9.79 -8.53
C ARG A 63 -2.76 11.02 -9.31
N LEU A 64 -2.75 10.93 -10.65
CA LEU A 64 -2.40 12.08 -11.50
C LEU A 64 -3.40 13.22 -11.33
N ARG A 65 -4.69 12.93 -11.28
CA ARG A 65 -5.74 13.95 -11.02
C ARG A 65 -5.54 14.59 -9.65
N HIS A 66 -5.38 13.81 -8.59
CA HIS A 66 -5.13 14.35 -7.25
C HIS A 66 -3.86 15.19 -7.20
N ALA A 67 -2.78 14.74 -7.85
CA ALA A 67 -1.54 15.51 -7.92
C ALA A 67 -1.68 16.81 -8.72
N THR A 68 -2.56 16.85 -9.73
CA THR A 68 -2.86 18.07 -10.50
C THR A 68 -3.64 19.05 -9.64
N THR A 69 -4.70 18.60 -8.96
CA THR A 69 -5.49 19.43 -8.05
C THR A 69 -4.63 19.98 -6.89
N ALA A 70 -3.83 19.13 -6.25
CA ALA A 70 -2.93 19.54 -5.17
C ALA A 70 -1.89 20.59 -5.64
N GLN A 71 -1.43 20.48 -6.88
CA GLN A 71 -0.50 21.47 -7.48
C GLN A 71 -1.19 22.81 -7.75
N ASP A 72 -2.45 22.77 -8.17
CA ASP A 72 -3.27 23.95 -8.38
C ASP A 72 -3.50 24.68 -7.04
N GLU A 73 -3.99 23.97 -6.04
CA GLU A 73 -4.19 24.49 -4.69
C GLU A 73 -2.90 25.06 -4.07
N ALA A 74 -1.76 24.39 -4.29
CA ALA A 74 -0.47 24.89 -3.82
C ALA A 74 -0.08 26.20 -4.50
N SER A 75 -0.28 26.34 -5.82
CA SER A 75 0.01 27.57 -6.53
C SER A 75 -0.92 28.72 -6.10
N GLU A 76 -2.20 28.46 -5.88
CA GLU A 76 -3.17 29.44 -5.39
C GLU A 76 -2.83 29.88 -3.95
N ARG A 77 -2.34 28.96 -3.10
CA ARG A 77 -1.91 29.28 -1.76
C ARG A 77 -0.71 30.24 -1.77
N VAL A 78 0.32 29.96 -2.58
CA VAL A 78 1.49 30.83 -2.72
C VAL A 78 1.08 32.21 -3.22
N SER A 79 0.17 32.29 -4.21
CA SER A 79 -0.38 33.56 -4.69
C SER A 79 -1.11 34.35 -3.58
N SER A 80 -1.95 33.65 -2.82
CA SER A 80 -2.70 34.26 -1.71
C SER A 80 -1.79 34.73 -0.57
N GLU A 81 -0.76 33.96 -0.25
CA GLU A 81 0.24 34.29 0.77
C GLU A 81 1.07 35.49 0.35
N PHE A 82 1.49 35.55 -0.91
CA PHE A 82 2.20 36.69 -1.46
C PHE A 82 1.39 37.99 -1.35
N VAL A 83 0.11 37.94 -1.76
CA VAL A 83 -0.78 39.10 -1.67
C VAL A 83 -1.02 39.55 -0.22
N LYS A 84 -1.17 38.57 0.72
CA LYS A 84 -1.33 38.89 2.15
C LYS A 84 -0.06 39.40 2.81
N GLY A 85 1.12 39.01 2.32
CA GLY A 85 2.42 39.44 2.83
C GLY A 85 2.86 40.82 2.33
N LEU A 86 2.12 41.42 1.37
CA LEU A 86 2.38 42.78 0.95
C LEU A 86 2.13 43.79 2.10
N SER A 87 3.05 44.73 2.25
CA SER A 87 2.91 45.82 3.21
C SER A 87 1.56 46.58 3.01
N PRO A 88 1.02 47.27 4.03
CA PRO A 88 -0.20 48.07 3.89
C PRO A 88 -0.18 49.09 2.75
N ASP A 89 1.02 49.50 2.34
CA ASP A 89 1.23 50.38 1.17
C ASP A 89 1.20 49.65 -0.18
N GLY A 90 0.99 48.30 -0.19
CA GLY A 90 0.87 47.50 -1.40
C GLY A 90 2.14 47.38 -2.25
N LEU A 91 3.29 47.82 -1.72
CA LEU A 91 4.56 47.86 -2.41
C LEU A 91 5.43 46.67 -1.99
N ALA A 92 5.54 45.65 -2.91
CA ALA A 92 6.57 44.63 -2.77
C ALA A 92 7.92 45.15 -3.31
N SER A 93 9.01 44.69 -2.71
CA SER A 93 10.34 44.92 -3.30
C SER A 93 10.40 44.21 -4.67
N GLY A 94 11.08 44.87 -5.66
CA GLY A 94 11.24 44.25 -6.98
C GLY A 94 11.83 42.85 -6.95
N LYS A 95 12.73 42.58 -6.01
CA LYS A 95 13.33 41.26 -5.81
C LYS A 95 12.29 40.24 -5.30
N GLU A 96 11.42 40.62 -4.40
CA GLU A 96 10.36 39.73 -3.86
C GLU A 96 9.36 39.38 -4.95
N VAL A 97 9.03 40.35 -5.84
CA VAL A 97 8.16 40.09 -7.00
C VAL A 97 8.84 39.14 -7.98
N ASP A 98 10.12 39.33 -8.29
CA ASP A 98 10.85 38.46 -9.22
C ASP A 98 10.95 37.03 -8.70
N ASP A 99 11.28 36.85 -7.42
CA ASP A 99 11.32 35.54 -6.76
C ASP A 99 9.95 34.85 -6.79
N PHE A 100 8.89 35.59 -6.42
CA PHE A 100 7.51 35.09 -6.51
C PHE A 100 7.15 34.66 -7.93
N VAL A 101 7.39 35.50 -8.93
CA VAL A 101 7.06 35.19 -10.32
C VAL A 101 7.79 33.96 -10.82
N LYS A 102 9.04 33.78 -10.44
CA LYS A 102 9.85 32.60 -10.79
C LYS A 102 9.23 31.33 -10.18
N ASP A 103 8.98 31.32 -8.88
CA ASP A 103 8.44 30.16 -8.17
C ASP A 103 7.02 29.84 -8.64
N PHE A 104 6.16 30.83 -8.79
CA PHE A 104 4.80 30.66 -9.30
C PHE A 104 4.76 30.09 -10.71
N ARG A 105 5.63 30.59 -11.61
CA ARG A 105 5.74 30.05 -12.98
C ARG A 105 6.17 28.58 -12.98
N GLU A 106 7.12 28.19 -12.14
CA GLU A 106 7.55 26.78 -12.07
C GLU A 106 6.42 25.88 -11.53
N MET A 107 5.70 26.32 -10.52
CA MET A 107 4.53 25.60 -10.00
C MET A 107 3.43 25.44 -11.07
N ARG A 108 3.12 26.51 -11.82
CA ARG A 108 2.13 26.49 -12.92
C ARG A 108 2.59 25.64 -14.10
N ARG A 109 3.89 25.61 -14.39
CA ARG A 109 4.48 24.73 -15.39
C ARG A 109 4.27 23.25 -15.05
N VAL A 110 4.48 22.86 -13.78
CA VAL A 110 4.21 21.50 -13.31
C VAL A 110 2.73 21.17 -13.41
N TYR A 111 1.85 22.07 -12.99
CA TYR A 111 0.40 21.94 -13.14
C TYR A 111 -0.02 21.67 -14.58
N HIS A 112 0.40 22.53 -15.52
CA HIS A 112 0.02 22.37 -16.93
C HIS A 112 0.56 21.07 -17.55
N LYS A 113 1.77 20.66 -17.22
CA LYS A 113 2.29 19.36 -17.66
C LYS A 113 1.40 18.21 -17.18
N ARG A 114 1.03 18.19 -15.90
CA ARG A 114 0.15 17.16 -15.35
C ARG A 114 -1.24 17.17 -15.96
N ALA A 115 -1.83 18.34 -16.18
CA ALA A 115 -3.12 18.51 -16.84
C ALA A 115 -3.09 17.97 -18.28
N ILE A 116 -2.08 18.35 -19.08
CA ILE A 116 -1.92 17.86 -20.45
C ILE A 116 -1.75 16.35 -20.49
N PHE A 117 -0.95 15.77 -19.59
CA PHE A 117 -0.79 14.32 -19.51
C PHE A 117 -2.11 13.63 -19.13
N GLY A 118 -2.85 14.19 -18.18
CA GLY A 118 -4.15 13.68 -17.79
C GLY A 118 -5.16 13.67 -18.95
N ASP A 119 -5.20 14.75 -19.74
CA ASP A 119 -6.07 14.86 -20.90
C ASP A 119 -5.70 13.88 -22.01
N ARG A 120 -4.40 13.74 -22.32
CA ARG A 120 -3.92 12.76 -23.31
C ARG A 120 -4.23 11.34 -22.88
N TRP A 121 -4.05 11.05 -21.61
CA TRP A 121 -4.37 9.75 -21.08
C TRP A 121 -5.86 9.43 -21.13
N ALA A 122 -6.71 10.40 -20.78
CA ALA A 122 -8.15 10.25 -20.86
C ALA A 122 -8.65 10.02 -22.29
N LYS A 123 -7.95 10.59 -23.30
CA LYS A 123 -8.24 10.40 -24.72
C LYS A 123 -7.67 9.10 -25.31
N GLY A 124 -6.85 8.35 -24.53
CA GLY A 124 -6.19 7.15 -25.02
C GLY A 124 -4.96 7.40 -25.90
N ASP A 125 -4.47 8.66 -25.94
CA ASP A 125 -3.27 9.03 -26.71
C ASP A 125 -1.95 8.57 -26.06
N VAL A 126 -2.02 8.01 -24.85
CA VAL A 126 -0.88 7.45 -24.12
C VAL A 126 -0.96 5.93 -24.20
N GLY A 127 -0.06 5.32 -24.98
CA GLY A 127 0.08 3.86 -25.02
C GLY A 127 0.65 3.35 -23.68
N TRP A 128 -0.01 2.35 -23.12
CA TRP A 128 0.49 1.62 -21.98
C TRP A 128 1.46 0.55 -22.48
N ARG A 129 2.64 0.49 -21.91
CA ARG A 129 3.62 -0.53 -22.28
C ARG A 129 3.30 -1.77 -21.47
N ASP A 130 2.76 -2.78 -22.14
CA ASP A 130 2.53 -4.12 -21.58
C ASP A 130 3.79 -4.96 -21.78
N ASP A 131 4.81 -4.72 -20.94
CA ASP A 131 6.05 -5.54 -20.92
C ASP A 131 5.99 -6.57 -19.81
#